data_351323330aeaedfb3ca006d7d2d82a49
#
_entry.id   351323330aeaedfb3ca006d7d2d82a49
#
_cell.length_a   1.000
_cell.length_b   1.000
_cell.length_c   1.000
_cell.angle_alpha   90.00
_cell.angle_beta   90.00
_cell.angle_gamma   90.00
#
_symmetry.space_group_name_H-M   'P 1'
#
loop_
_entity.id
_entity.type
_entity.pdbx_description
1 polymer ?
#
loop_
_entity_poly.entity_id
_entity_poly.type
_entity_poly.pdbx_seq_one_letter_code
_entity_poly.pdbx_strand_id
1 'polypeptide(L)'
;DVLVRLRTGGGKSLLYHLPALLDEPGSLTLVFSPLRALQRDQVQALERRGVHAALLNSDLSTSMHADILRDFAANGGLLYLAPEQLRREDVRTALVAAHVRRVVVDEAHILPQVEHAFRKDYRRIGPFIESLPEHPQVLAFTATATCSDLNYIAERLCMHDPKRLLFPIRRKNIKIYVKKI
;
A
#
# COMPACT_ATOMS: atom_id res chain seq x y z
N ASP A 1 -3.48 13.90 -0.06
CA ASP A 1 -3.14 12.65 -0.72
C ASP A 1 -1.94 12.82 -1.66
N VAL A 2 -1.21 11.77 -1.97
CA VAL A 2 -0.05 11.87 -2.85
C VAL A 2 0.02 10.67 -3.80
N LEU A 3 0.20 10.96 -5.09
CA LEU A 3 0.39 9.96 -6.13
C LEU A 3 1.81 10.07 -6.68
N VAL A 4 2.60 9.02 -6.53
CA VAL A 4 4.03 9.01 -6.85
C VAL A 4 4.33 8.05 -7.98
N ARG A 5 4.89 8.57 -9.08
CA ARG A 5 5.50 7.72 -10.11
C ARG A 5 7.02 7.78 -9.95
N LEU A 6 7.60 6.68 -9.47
CA LEU A 6 9.03 6.56 -9.20
C LEU A 6 9.51 5.18 -9.65
N ARG A 7 10.65 5.14 -10.36
CA ARG A 7 11.25 3.90 -10.86
C ARG A 7 11.47 2.85 -9.76
N THR A 8 11.47 1.58 -10.13
CA THR A 8 11.88 0.48 -9.24
C THR A 8 13.30 0.71 -8.72
N GLY A 9 13.55 0.46 -7.45
CA GLY A 9 14.82 0.77 -6.78
C GLY A 9 15.04 2.25 -6.45
N GLY A 10 14.01 3.10 -6.64
CA GLY A 10 14.09 4.54 -6.35
C GLY A 10 13.80 4.92 -4.88
N GLY A 11 13.69 3.94 -3.97
CA GLY A 11 13.43 4.22 -2.54
C GLY A 11 11.96 4.45 -2.19
N LYS A 12 11.01 3.94 -2.98
CA LYS A 12 9.56 4.10 -2.72
C LYS A 12 9.18 3.78 -1.28
N SER A 13 9.68 2.67 -0.73
CA SER A 13 9.34 2.23 0.63
C SER A 13 9.70 3.26 1.69
N LEU A 14 10.85 3.93 1.54
CA LEU A 14 11.27 4.96 2.48
C LEU A 14 10.30 6.15 2.53
N LEU A 15 9.64 6.47 1.40
CA LEU A 15 8.69 7.59 1.30
C LEU A 15 7.42 7.37 2.11
N TYR A 16 7.09 6.14 2.49
CA TYR A 16 5.95 5.86 3.36
C TYR A 16 6.36 5.28 4.73
N HIS A 17 7.55 4.65 4.85
CA HIS A 17 8.05 4.25 6.15
C HIS A 17 8.40 5.45 7.03
N LEU A 18 9.15 6.41 6.47
CA LEU A 18 9.60 7.56 7.25
C LEU A 18 8.45 8.41 7.82
N PRO A 19 7.42 8.80 7.02
CA PRO A 19 6.27 9.48 7.59
C PRO A 19 5.55 8.67 8.68
N ALA A 20 5.39 7.34 8.47
CA ALA A 20 4.75 6.47 9.45
C ALA A 20 5.49 6.41 10.80
N LEU A 21 6.82 6.52 10.77
CA LEU A 21 7.65 6.55 11.98
C LEU A 21 7.63 7.92 12.71
N LEU A 22 7.19 8.97 12.02
CA LEU A 22 7.08 10.33 12.55
C LEU A 22 5.66 10.68 13.00
N ASP A 23 4.69 9.80 12.75
CA ASP A 23 3.32 9.99 13.20
C ASP A 23 3.21 9.85 14.73
N GLU A 24 2.11 10.33 15.26
CA GLU A 24 1.79 10.21 16.68
C GLU A 24 1.65 8.74 17.11
N PRO A 25 2.02 8.38 18.36
CA PRO A 25 1.81 7.03 18.88
C PRO A 25 0.36 6.57 18.71
N GLY A 26 0.17 5.30 18.35
CA GLY A 26 -1.15 4.73 18.06
C GLY A 26 -1.66 4.94 16.63
N SER A 27 -0.96 5.74 15.81
CA SER A 27 -1.30 5.91 14.39
C SER A 27 -1.00 4.65 13.60
N LEU A 28 -1.96 4.19 12.81
CA LEU A 28 -1.84 3.01 11.97
C LEU A 28 -1.63 3.39 10.50
N THR A 29 -0.55 2.88 9.90
CA THR A 29 -0.30 2.92 8.46
C THR A 29 -0.57 1.55 7.86
N LEU A 30 -1.55 1.46 6.96
CA LEU A 30 -1.85 0.25 6.19
C LEU A 30 -1.09 0.26 4.87
N VAL A 31 -0.41 -0.83 4.53
CA VAL A 31 0.37 -0.96 3.29
C VAL A 31 -0.17 -2.11 2.45
N PHE A 32 -0.84 -1.79 1.35
CA PHE A 32 -1.28 -2.76 0.35
C PHE A 32 -0.20 -2.94 -0.72
N SER A 33 0.29 -4.17 -0.87
CA SER A 33 1.28 -4.53 -1.88
C SER A 33 0.95 -5.91 -2.49
N PRO A 34 1.25 -6.14 -3.78
CA PRO A 34 0.88 -7.40 -4.45
C PRO A 34 1.88 -8.55 -4.21
N LEU A 35 3.07 -8.25 -3.75
CA LEU A 35 4.20 -9.20 -3.70
C LEU A 35 4.47 -9.66 -2.27
N ARG A 36 3.92 -10.82 -1.89
CA ARG A 36 4.04 -11.41 -0.54
C ARG A 36 5.49 -11.57 -0.07
N ALA A 37 6.39 -11.99 -0.95
CA ALA A 37 7.82 -12.13 -0.62
C ALA A 37 8.42 -10.77 -0.23
N LEU A 38 8.15 -9.74 -1.04
CA LEU A 38 8.64 -8.38 -0.76
C LEU A 38 8.04 -7.82 0.55
N GLN A 39 6.75 -8.08 0.82
CA GLN A 39 6.13 -7.68 2.08
C GLN A 39 6.86 -8.31 3.28
N ARG A 40 7.14 -9.62 3.22
CA ARG A 40 7.88 -10.34 4.28
C ARG A 40 9.26 -9.74 4.52
N ASP A 41 10.02 -9.49 3.44
CA ASP A 41 11.36 -8.92 3.53
C ASP A 41 11.33 -7.52 4.15
N GLN A 42 10.34 -6.70 3.78
CA GLN A 42 10.17 -5.34 4.31
C GLN A 42 9.78 -5.36 5.79
N VAL A 43 8.82 -6.20 6.19
CA VAL A 43 8.40 -6.34 7.60
C VAL A 43 9.59 -6.81 8.45
N GLN A 44 10.30 -7.86 8.06
CA GLN A 44 11.48 -8.34 8.77
C GLN A 44 12.58 -7.28 8.90
N ALA A 45 12.78 -6.47 7.85
CA ALA A 45 13.76 -5.39 7.90
C ALA A 45 13.36 -4.25 8.85
N LEU A 46 12.06 -4.00 9.00
CA LEU A 46 11.50 -3.02 9.95
C LEU A 46 11.61 -3.54 11.38
N GLU A 47 11.18 -4.78 11.63
CA GLU A 47 11.26 -5.43 12.95
C GLU A 47 12.70 -5.49 13.49
N ARG A 48 13.69 -5.84 12.63
CA ARG A 48 15.13 -5.81 13.01
C ARG A 48 15.62 -4.43 13.44
N ARG A 49 14.91 -3.36 13.07
CA ARG A 49 15.19 -1.98 13.47
C ARG A 49 14.34 -1.50 14.64
N GLY A 50 13.60 -2.41 15.29
CA GLY A 50 12.70 -2.08 16.38
C GLY A 50 11.43 -1.35 15.97
N VAL A 51 11.08 -1.37 14.68
CA VAL A 51 9.84 -0.77 14.19
C VAL A 51 8.69 -1.75 14.36
N HIS A 52 7.58 -1.29 14.93
CA HIS A 52 6.36 -2.08 15.06
C HIS A 52 5.71 -2.28 13.69
N ALA A 53 5.90 -3.46 13.11
CA ALA A 53 5.41 -3.83 11.80
C ALA A 53 4.96 -5.28 11.77
N ALA A 54 3.92 -5.60 11.01
CA ALA A 54 3.48 -6.98 10.79
C ALA A 54 2.92 -7.17 9.38
N LEU A 55 2.77 -8.43 8.98
CA LEU A 55 2.14 -8.85 7.73
C LEU A 55 0.88 -9.65 8.03
N LEU A 56 -0.27 -9.15 7.56
CA LEU A 56 -1.55 -9.85 7.63
C LEU A 56 -1.84 -10.52 6.28
N ASN A 57 -1.73 -11.83 6.21
CA ASN A 57 -1.96 -12.63 5.00
C ASN A 57 -2.72 -13.93 5.31
N SER A 58 -3.05 -14.69 4.26
CA SER A 58 -3.81 -15.95 4.38
C SER A 58 -3.04 -17.12 4.98
N ASP A 59 -1.73 -16.99 5.22
CA ASP A 59 -0.89 -18.07 5.76
C ASP A 59 -0.99 -18.16 7.29
N LEU A 60 -1.56 -17.11 7.92
CA LEU A 60 -1.73 -17.02 9.36
C LEU A 60 -2.98 -17.77 9.84
N SER A 61 -2.92 -18.34 11.04
CA SER A 61 -4.11 -18.89 11.71
C SER A 61 -5.11 -17.79 12.10
N THR A 62 -6.36 -18.17 12.34
CA THR A 62 -7.41 -17.22 12.77
C THR A 62 -7.05 -16.53 14.09
N SER A 63 -6.43 -17.25 15.03
CA SER A 63 -5.97 -16.65 16.29
C SER A 63 -4.87 -15.61 16.06
N MET A 64 -3.86 -15.92 15.25
CA MET A 64 -2.79 -14.96 14.91
C MET A 64 -3.35 -13.70 14.20
N HIS A 65 -4.33 -13.86 13.32
CA HIS A 65 -5.02 -12.73 12.71
C HIS A 65 -5.66 -11.82 13.77
N ALA A 66 -6.42 -12.41 14.71
CA ALA A 66 -7.10 -11.66 15.75
C ALA A 66 -6.11 -10.94 16.68
N ASP A 67 -4.99 -11.58 17.01
CA ASP A 67 -3.96 -11.00 17.86
C ASP A 67 -3.26 -9.82 17.19
N ILE A 68 -2.87 -9.96 15.92
CA ILE A 68 -2.28 -8.86 15.13
C ILE A 68 -3.26 -7.69 15.01
N LEU A 69 -4.51 -7.95 14.65
CA LEU A 69 -5.51 -6.88 14.51
C LEU A 69 -5.76 -6.14 15.82
N ARG A 70 -5.82 -6.86 16.95
CA ARG A 70 -5.98 -6.25 18.27
C ARG A 70 -4.79 -5.40 18.65
N ASP A 71 -3.58 -5.90 18.43
CA ASP A 71 -2.35 -5.19 18.73
C ASP A 71 -2.22 -3.91 17.91
N PHE A 72 -2.42 -3.99 16.58
CA PHE A 72 -2.31 -2.83 15.70
C PHE A 72 -3.45 -1.82 15.85
N ALA A 73 -4.63 -2.26 16.28
CA ALA A 73 -5.72 -1.35 16.64
C ALA A 73 -5.41 -0.54 17.91
N ALA A 74 -4.68 -1.13 18.86
CA ALA A 74 -4.32 -0.46 20.12
C ALA A 74 -3.04 0.38 20.01
N ASN A 75 -2.03 -0.11 19.31
CA ASN A 75 -0.68 0.44 19.34
C ASN A 75 -0.25 1.14 18.04
N GLY A 76 -1.04 1.01 16.96
CA GLY A 76 -0.66 1.54 15.65
C GLY A 76 0.52 0.80 15.01
N GLY A 77 1.25 1.48 14.13
CA GLY A 77 2.43 0.95 13.44
C GLY A 77 2.24 0.75 11.95
N LEU A 78 3.04 -0.10 11.32
CA LEU A 78 2.97 -0.42 9.89
C LEU A 78 2.40 -1.83 9.68
N LEU A 79 1.15 -1.92 9.22
CA LEU A 79 0.51 -3.19 8.93
C LEU A 79 0.45 -3.41 7.41
N TYR A 80 1.21 -4.40 6.96
CA TYR A 80 1.16 -4.85 5.57
C TYR A 80 -0.01 -5.81 5.36
N LEU A 81 -0.78 -5.58 4.30
CA LEU A 81 -1.95 -6.39 3.95
C LEU A 81 -1.89 -6.83 2.49
N ALA A 82 -2.27 -8.08 2.28
CA ALA A 82 -2.69 -8.52 0.97
C ALA A 82 -4.15 -8.04 0.74
N PRO A 83 -4.49 -7.43 -0.43
CA PRO A 83 -5.82 -6.85 -0.66
C PRO A 83 -6.99 -7.82 -0.48
N GLU A 84 -6.76 -9.13 -0.65
CA GLU A 84 -7.76 -10.17 -0.41
C GLU A 84 -8.22 -10.27 1.04
N GLN A 85 -7.43 -9.75 2.01
CA GLN A 85 -7.83 -9.71 3.42
C GLN A 85 -9.05 -8.81 3.65
N LEU A 86 -9.27 -7.83 2.77
CA LEU A 86 -10.48 -6.99 2.80
C LEU A 86 -11.77 -7.74 2.44
N ARG A 87 -11.72 -9.02 2.03
CA ARG A 87 -12.91 -9.87 1.91
C ARG A 87 -13.48 -10.26 3.27
N ARG A 88 -12.63 -10.34 4.28
CA ARG A 88 -12.98 -10.75 5.63
C ARG A 88 -13.64 -9.60 6.37
N GLU A 89 -14.81 -9.86 6.92
CA GLU A 89 -15.57 -8.87 7.68
C GLU A 89 -14.89 -8.51 9.01
N ASP A 90 -14.35 -9.52 9.69
CA ASP A 90 -13.59 -9.34 10.93
C ASP A 90 -12.38 -8.41 10.75
N VAL A 91 -11.66 -8.54 9.63
CA VAL A 91 -10.53 -7.66 9.28
C VAL A 91 -11.04 -6.24 9.04
N ARG A 92 -12.06 -6.05 8.20
CA ARG A 92 -12.59 -4.71 7.92
C ARG A 92 -13.09 -4.02 9.19
N THR A 93 -13.87 -4.73 10.01
CA THR A 93 -14.41 -4.18 11.26
C THR A 93 -13.30 -3.75 12.21
N ALA A 94 -12.27 -4.57 12.39
CA ALA A 94 -11.14 -4.23 13.24
C ALA A 94 -10.37 -3.00 12.72
N LEU A 95 -10.14 -2.91 11.40
CA LEU A 95 -9.42 -1.79 10.79
C LEU A 95 -10.24 -0.49 10.79
N VAL A 96 -11.56 -0.56 10.64
CA VAL A 96 -12.46 0.61 10.76
C VAL A 96 -12.47 1.16 12.20
N ALA A 97 -12.34 0.28 13.19
CA ALA A 97 -12.25 0.69 14.60
C ALA A 97 -10.85 1.22 15.00
N ALA A 98 -9.83 1.00 14.19
CA ALA A 98 -8.47 1.46 14.43
C ALA A 98 -8.26 2.90 13.94
N HIS A 99 -7.29 3.61 14.54
CA HIS A 99 -6.89 4.94 14.08
C HIS A 99 -6.01 4.85 12.81
N VAL A 100 -6.65 4.64 11.65
CA VAL A 100 -5.95 4.55 10.36
C VAL A 100 -5.54 5.95 9.88
N ARG A 101 -4.31 6.32 10.13
CA ARG A 101 -3.74 7.62 9.73
C ARG A 101 -3.39 7.66 8.25
N ARG A 102 -2.94 6.51 7.69
CA ARG A 102 -2.45 6.45 6.30
C ARG A 102 -2.77 5.13 5.64
N VAL A 103 -3.14 5.21 4.36
CA VAL A 103 -3.28 4.05 3.46
C VAL A 103 -2.27 4.19 2.32
N VAL A 104 -1.40 3.21 2.20
CA VAL A 104 -0.38 3.11 1.15
C VAL A 104 -0.77 2.03 0.17
N VAL A 105 -0.77 2.34 -1.12
CA VAL A 105 -0.99 1.37 -2.20
C VAL A 105 0.27 1.31 -3.06
N ASP A 106 1.08 0.28 -2.83
CA ASP A 106 2.26 0.01 -3.66
C ASP A 106 1.86 -0.72 -4.94
N GLU A 107 2.61 -0.50 -6.01
CA GLU A 107 2.36 -1.01 -7.36
C GLU A 107 0.91 -0.70 -7.85
N ALA A 108 0.44 0.52 -7.60
CA ALA A 108 -0.93 0.96 -7.90
C ALA A 108 -1.32 0.85 -9.40
N HIS A 109 -0.34 0.67 -10.33
CA HIS A 109 -0.61 0.38 -11.75
C HIS A 109 -1.41 -0.92 -11.97
N ILE A 110 -1.57 -1.73 -10.95
CA ILE A 110 -2.42 -2.92 -10.99
C ILE A 110 -3.89 -2.53 -11.12
N LEU A 111 -4.33 -1.42 -10.56
CA LEU A 111 -5.73 -0.98 -10.57
C LEU A 111 -6.32 -0.86 -11.99
N PRO A 112 -5.69 -0.18 -12.96
CA PRO A 112 -6.20 -0.15 -14.34
C PRO A 112 -6.13 -1.51 -15.06
N GLN A 113 -5.32 -2.46 -14.57
CA GLN A 113 -5.14 -3.78 -15.18
C GLN A 113 -6.03 -4.87 -14.58
N VAL A 114 -6.90 -4.55 -13.63
CA VAL A 114 -7.71 -5.50 -12.83
C VAL A 114 -8.78 -6.24 -13.64
N GLU A 115 -9.00 -5.93 -14.91
CA GLU A 115 -9.87 -6.73 -15.77
C GLU A 115 -9.35 -8.16 -15.98
N HIS A 116 -8.06 -8.39 -15.78
CA HIS A 116 -7.42 -9.71 -15.80
C HIS A 116 -7.43 -10.36 -14.42
N ALA A 117 -8.22 -11.37 -14.27
CA ALA A 117 -8.68 -12.25 -13.19
C ALA A 117 -7.91 -12.32 -11.83
N PHE A 118 -6.62 -12.11 -11.75
CA PHE A 118 -5.80 -12.48 -10.58
C PHE A 118 -5.72 -11.42 -9.44
N ARG A 119 -6.19 -10.19 -9.68
CA ARG A 119 -5.99 -9.06 -8.73
C ARG A 119 -7.25 -8.24 -8.47
N LYS A 120 -8.42 -8.85 -8.60
CA LYS A 120 -9.73 -8.19 -8.39
C LYS A 120 -9.87 -7.53 -7.02
N ASP A 121 -9.12 -7.98 -6.02
CA ASP A 121 -9.24 -7.47 -4.66
C ASP A 121 -8.67 -6.05 -4.47
N TYR A 122 -7.81 -5.58 -5.38
CA TYR A 122 -7.40 -4.18 -5.38
C TYR A 122 -8.56 -3.20 -5.51
N ARG A 123 -9.66 -3.61 -6.18
CA ARG A 123 -10.90 -2.80 -6.27
C ARG A 123 -11.60 -2.58 -4.93
N ARG A 124 -11.25 -3.38 -3.90
CA ARG A 124 -11.83 -3.25 -2.56
C ARG A 124 -11.19 -2.14 -1.74
N ILE A 125 -10.00 -1.67 -2.13
CA ILE A 125 -9.23 -0.69 -1.36
C ILE A 125 -9.96 0.65 -1.32
N GLY A 126 -10.45 1.17 -2.44
CA GLY A 126 -11.20 2.42 -2.48
C GLY A 126 -12.46 2.42 -1.60
N PRO A 127 -13.41 1.49 -1.80
CA PRO A 127 -14.57 1.35 -0.91
C PRO A 127 -14.21 1.16 0.55
N PHE A 128 -13.09 0.50 0.87
CA PHE A 128 -12.60 0.38 2.24
C PHE A 128 -12.13 1.74 2.78
N ILE A 129 -11.38 2.53 2.00
CA ILE A 129 -10.97 3.89 2.38
C ILE A 129 -12.21 4.75 2.70
N GLU A 130 -13.24 4.70 1.87
CA GLU A 130 -14.49 5.44 2.09
C GLU A 130 -15.27 4.97 3.33
N SER A 131 -15.06 3.72 3.77
CA SER A 131 -15.71 3.17 4.97
C SER A 131 -15.04 3.59 6.28
N LEU A 132 -13.86 4.19 6.23
CA LEU A 132 -13.14 4.65 7.42
C LEU A 132 -13.82 5.91 8.01
N PRO A 133 -13.89 6.03 9.36
CA PRO A 133 -14.56 7.17 10.01
C PRO A 133 -13.97 8.53 9.64
N GLU A 134 -12.66 8.57 9.44
CA GLU A 134 -11.92 9.73 8.96
C GLU A 134 -11.17 9.35 7.69
N HIS A 135 -11.14 10.26 6.72
CA HIS A 135 -10.39 10.02 5.48
C HIS A 135 -8.88 9.97 5.79
N PRO A 136 -8.21 8.83 5.61
CA PRO A 136 -6.78 8.72 5.87
C PRO A 136 -6.00 9.44 4.77
N GLN A 137 -4.74 9.79 5.03
CA GLN A 137 -3.85 10.19 3.95
C GLN A 137 -3.61 9.00 2.99
N VAL A 138 -4.00 9.14 1.72
CA VAL A 138 -3.79 8.09 0.71
C VAL A 138 -2.50 8.36 -0.06
N LEU A 139 -1.59 7.38 -0.07
CA LEU A 139 -0.34 7.39 -0.82
C LEU A 139 -0.35 6.27 -1.86
N ALA A 140 -0.35 6.61 -3.15
CA ALA A 140 -0.29 5.62 -4.22
C ALA A 140 1.07 5.67 -4.94
N PHE A 141 1.72 4.52 -5.05
CA PHE A 141 3.04 4.38 -5.66
C PHE A 141 2.98 3.49 -6.90
N THR A 142 3.64 3.93 -7.97
CA THR A 142 3.77 3.15 -9.20
C THR A 142 5.10 3.43 -9.89
N ALA A 143 5.57 2.48 -10.69
CA ALA A 143 6.75 2.68 -11.53
C ALA A 143 6.40 2.95 -13.01
N THR A 144 5.21 2.54 -13.48
CA THR A 144 4.94 2.36 -14.92
C THR A 144 3.61 2.93 -15.40
N ALA A 145 2.91 3.76 -14.62
CA ALA A 145 1.61 4.30 -14.98
C ALA A 145 1.71 5.44 -16.02
N THR A 146 0.79 5.45 -16.98
CA THR A 146 0.55 6.57 -17.90
C THR A 146 -0.25 7.68 -17.21
N CYS A 147 -0.45 8.84 -17.86
CA CYS A 147 -1.27 9.92 -17.28
C CYS A 147 -2.74 9.50 -17.09
N SER A 148 -3.30 8.72 -18.02
CA SER A 148 -4.65 8.16 -17.90
C SER A 148 -4.77 7.19 -16.72
N ASP A 149 -3.75 6.31 -16.55
CA ASP A 149 -3.70 5.39 -15.40
C ASP A 149 -3.65 6.14 -14.08
N LEU A 150 -2.91 7.26 -14.00
CA LEU A 150 -2.82 8.06 -12.79
C LEU A 150 -4.17 8.68 -12.40
N ASN A 151 -4.97 9.13 -13.37
CA ASN A 151 -6.34 9.60 -13.12
C ASN A 151 -7.22 8.48 -12.60
N TYR A 152 -7.18 7.33 -13.27
CA TYR A 152 -7.94 6.14 -12.86
C TYR A 152 -7.57 5.67 -11.45
N ILE A 153 -6.27 5.63 -11.11
CA ILE A 153 -5.79 5.26 -9.78
C ILE A 153 -6.33 6.23 -8.72
N ALA A 154 -6.24 7.55 -8.96
CA ALA A 154 -6.73 8.55 -8.03
C ALA A 154 -8.24 8.40 -7.76
N GLU A 155 -9.03 8.21 -8.81
CA GLU A 155 -10.49 7.99 -8.72
C GLU A 155 -10.79 6.68 -7.95
N ARG A 156 -10.14 5.57 -8.33
CA ARG A 156 -10.41 4.25 -7.73
C ARG A 156 -9.96 4.11 -6.27
N LEU A 157 -9.03 4.91 -5.83
CA LEU A 157 -8.59 4.99 -4.44
C LEU A 157 -9.27 6.11 -3.65
N CYS A 158 -10.28 6.77 -4.24
CA CYS A 158 -11.03 7.87 -3.61
C CYS A 158 -10.10 8.96 -3.07
N MET A 159 -9.03 9.28 -3.81
CA MET A 159 -8.03 10.26 -3.39
C MET A 159 -8.58 11.69 -3.48
N HIS A 160 -8.36 12.48 -2.45
CA HIS A 160 -8.77 13.88 -2.38
C HIS A 160 -7.64 14.79 -2.86
N ASP A 161 -7.83 15.45 -4.00
CA ASP A 161 -6.89 16.40 -4.62
C ASP A 161 -5.41 15.95 -4.51
N PRO A 162 -5.04 14.81 -5.09
CA PRO A 162 -3.73 14.21 -4.85
C PRO A 162 -2.61 15.03 -5.50
N LYS A 163 -1.61 15.40 -4.71
CA LYS A 163 -0.36 15.95 -5.23
C LYS A 163 0.36 14.87 -6.06
N ARG A 164 0.71 15.20 -7.30
CA ARG A 164 1.38 14.26 -8.23
C ARG A 164 2.87 14.52 -8.28
N LEU A 165 3.65 13.54 -7.85
CA LEU A 165 5.10 13.55 -7.90
C LEU A 165 5.58 12.59 -8.98
N LEU A 166 5.90 13.11 -10.17
CA LEU A 166 6.20 12.33 -11.36
C LEU A 166 7.68 12.40 -11.70
N PHE A 167 8.44 11.43 -11.28
CA PHE A 167 9.87 11.34 -11.57
C PHE A 167 10.12 10.61 -12.90
N PRO A 168 11.23 10.92 -13.59
CA PRO A 168 11.61 10.22 -14.81
C PRO A 168 11.84 8.72 -14.54
N ILE A 169 11.22 7.87 -15.38
CA ILE A 169 11.39 6.40 -15.32
C ILE A 169 12.62 5.91 -16.10
N ARG A 170 13.16 6.75 -16.97
CA ARG A 170 14.33 6.39 -17.79
C ARG A 170 15.55 6.10 -16.92
N ARG A 171 16.15 4.93 -17.13
CA ARG A 171 17.42 4.54 -16.50
C ARG A 171 18.57 5.03 -17.37
N LYS A 172 19.34 6.00 -16.89
CA LYS A 172 20.47 6.61 -17.64
C LYS A 172 21.58 5.60 -17.97
N ASN A 173 21.69 4.52 -17.18
CA ASN A 173 22.69 3.46 -17.35
C ASN A 173 22.26 2.34 -18.31
N ILE A 174 21.06 2.40 -18.89
CA ILE A 174 20.56 1.43 -19.87
C ILE A 174 20.46 2.12 -21.23
N LYS A 175 21.19 1.58 -22.22
CA LYS A 175 21.09 1.98 -23.61
C LYS A 175 20.29 0.92 -24.38
N ILE A 176 19.23 1.36 -25.05
CA ILE A 176 18.42 0.48 -25.90
C ILE A 176 18.90 0.62 -27.34
N TYR A 177 19.26 -0.49 -27.95
CA TYR A 177 19.63 -0.56 -29.37
C TYR A 177 18.57 -1.38 -30.11
N VAL A 178 18.04 -0.80 -31.20
CA VAL A 178 17.12 -1.52 -32.10
C VAL A 178 17.91 -1.87 -33.35
N LYS A 179 18.08 -3.15 -33.64
CA LYS A 179 18.65 -3.67 -34.86
C LYS A 179 17.54 -4.17 -35.76
N LYS A 180 17.43 -3.62 -36.98
CA LYS A 180 16.54 -4.15 -38.00
C LYS A 180 17.12 -5.48 -38.48
N ILE A 181 16.38 -6.56 -38.46
CA ILE A 181 16.71 -7.89 -38.99
C ILE A 181 16.28 -7.94 -40.44
#